data_1dcd011b289ed813eaefcd28e5f0a8cd
#
_entry.id   1dcd011b289ed813eaefcd28e5f0a8cd
#
_cell.length_a   1.000
_cell.length_b   1.000
_cell.length_c   1.000
_cell.angle_alpha   90.00
_cell.angle_beta   90.00
_cell.angle_gamma   90.00
#
_symmetry.space_group_name_H-M   'P 1'
#
loop_
_entity.id
_entity.type
_entity.pdbx_description
1 polymer ?
#
loop_
_entity_poly.entity_id
_entity_poly.type
_entity_poly.pdbx_seq_one_letter_code
_entity_poly.pdbx_strand_id
1 'polypeptide(L)'
;MKNAVGIDIPAEIKGIGKLKPFDGSRYSGWINNAPFISERHKESVKIVKDLITAVERSGLRNGMTISFHHHFRNGDFIINMVLEVLARMGFRDLVLAASSLAEIHAPVIGHIKSGLIRRIETSGMRGELATAISNGLMDLPVLFRSHGDRGRAIAEGDLKIDVAFLGVPSSDPYGNANGYSRDGDNSSACGSMGYAKVDAQHAKQVVLITDHLVSFPNTPFGIPQSQVDLIVKVDRIGDPKGIISGATRFTKNPRELLIAKMAARVIKASGYMEDGFSFQTGSGGAALAVTRYLREYMLEENIKANFALGGITGQIVAMHEEGLIKKILDVQSFDLQAVESLKNNRFHQQIDAAYYASSGIEGAAVNQLDVVVLSALEIDTGF
;
A
#
# COMPACT_ATOMS: atom_id res chain seq x y z
N MET A 1 6.55 29.20 -11.06
CA MET A 1 6.62 29.74 -9.67
C MET A 1 7.74 29.03 -8.93
N LYS A 2 8.30 29.65 -7.90
CA LYS A 2 9.35 29.01 -7.10
C LYS A 2 8.75 28.27 -5.90
N ASN A 3 9.28 27.08 -5.61
CA ASN A 3 8.94 26.36 -4.37
C ASN A 3 9.76 26.92 -3.18
N ALA A 4 9.57 26.34 -1.99
CA ALA A 4 10.22 26.80 -0.76
C ALA A 4 11.76 26.73 -0.79
N VAL A 5 12.35 25.90 -1.65
CA VAL A 5 13.81 25.77 -1.83
C VAL A 5 14.34 26.48 -3.07
N GLY A 6 13.51 27.34 -3.70
CA GLY A 6 13.93 28.19 -4.82
C GLY A 6 13.91 27.55 -6.21
N ILE A 7 13.45 26.31 -6.35
CA ILE A 7 13.34 25.60 -7.63
C ILE A 7 12.10 26.12 -8.40
N ASP A 8 12.26 26.39 -9.69
CA ASP A 8 11.15 26.76 -10.55
C ASP A 8 10.27 25.54 -10.84
N ILE A 9 9.00 25.65 -10.46
CA ILE A 9 7.97 24.65 -10.78
C ILE A 9 6.93 25.26 -11.74
N PRO A 10 6.34 24.47 -12.65
CA PRO A 10 5.30 24.97 -13.55
C PRO A 10 4.09 25.45 -12.73
N ALA A 11 3.47 26.55 -13.16
CA ALA A 11 2.26 27.05 -12.53
C ALA A 11 1.03 26.19 -12.84
N GLU A 12 1.09 25.47 -13.96
CA GLU A 12 0.02 24.58 -14.43
C GLU A 12 0.62 23.36 -15.13
N ILE A 13 0.00 22.22 -14.95
CA ILE A 13 0.35 20.98 -15.65
C ILE A 13 -0.87 20.50 -16.44
N LYS A 14 -0.68 20.21 -17.74
CA LYS A 14 -1.72 19.68 -18.61
C LYS A 14 -2.37 18.43 -18.00
N GLY A 15 -3.68 18.45 -17.87
CA GLY A 15 -4.47 17.35 -17.33
C GLY A 15 -4.52 17.26 -15.80
N ILE A 16 -3.71 18.05 -15.08
CA ILE A 16 -3.75 18.18 -13.61
C ILE A 16 -4.35 19.53 -13.22
N GLY A 17 -4.05 20.59 -13.99
CA GLY A 17 -4.50 21.95 -13.72
C GLY A 17 -3.46 22.81 -13.02
N LYS A 18 -3.91 23.89 -12.37
CA LYS A 18 -3.04 24.83 -11.67
C LYS A 18 -2.47 24.22 -10.42
N LEU A 19 -1.15 24.29 -10.28
CA LEU A 19 -0.45 23.90 -9.06
C LEU A 19 -0.54 25.04 -8.02
N LYS A 20 -0.80 24.68 -6.76
CA LYS A 20 -0.68 25.58 -5.62
C LYS A 20 0.66 25.35 -4.95
N PRO A 21 1.47 26.39 -4.70
CA PRO A 21 2.66 26.23 -3.88
C PRO A 21 2.28 25.72 -2.50
N PHE A 22 3.11 24.87 -1.93
CA PHE A 22 2.99 24.53 -0.52
C PHE A 22 3.35 25.78 0.30
N ASP A 23 2.41 26.28 1.08
CA ASP A 23 2.55 27.49 1.86
C ASP A 23 2.88 27.25 3.35
N GLY A 24 3.05 25.97 3.72
CA GLY A 24 3.32 25.56 5.10
C GLY A 24 2.10 25.70 6.04
N SER A 25 0.96 26.17 5.53
CA SER A 25 -0.24 26.25 6.35
C SER A 25 -0.82 24.87 6.58
N ARG A 26 -1.13 24.55 7.83
CA ARG A 26 -2.02 23.43 8.13
C ARG A 26 -3.39 23.78 7.57
N TYR A 27 -4.02 22.81 6.93
CA TYR A 27 -5.39 22.94 6.48
C TYR A 27 -6.26 23.27 7.70
N SER A 28 -6.74 24.51 7.79
CA SER A 28 -7.53 24.99 8.93
C SER A 28 -9.04 24.87 8.72
N GLY A 29 -9.46 24.28 7.61
CA GLY A 29 -10.88 24.08 7.30
C GLY A 29 -11.41 22.79 7.92
N TRP A 30 -12.54 22.85 8.59
CA TRP A 30 -13.35 21.68 8.87
C TRP A 30 -13.83 21.10 7.54
N ILE A 31 -13.27 19.97 7.14
CA ILE A 31 -13.82 19.18 6.04
C ILE A 31 -14.82 18.22 6.69
N ASN A 32 -16.08 18.38 6.39
CA ASN A 32 -17.08 17.38 6.75
C ASN A 32 -16.89 16.20 5.79
N ASN A 33 -16.03 15.29 6.15
CA ASN A 33 -15.74 14.07 5.42
C ASN A 33 -16.66 12.92 5.84
N ALA A 34 -17.77 13.21 6.52
CA ALA A 34 -18.75 12.17 6.77
C ALA A 34 -19.09 11.53 5.42
N PRO A 35 -18.77 10.25 5.22
CA PRO A 35 -19.09 9.59 3.97
C PRO A 35 -20.60 9.72 3.77
N PHE A 36 -21.03 9.97 2.54
CA PHE A 36 -22.44 9.84 2.22
C PHE A 36 -22.90 8.49 2.77
N ILE A 37 -24.00 8.50 3.51
CA ILE A 37 -24.67 7.26 3.85
C ILE A 37 -25.05 6.64 2.51
N SER A 38 -24.19 5.75 1.99
CA SER A 38 -24.57 4.97 0.84
C SER A 38 -25.72 4.10 1.30
N GLU A 39 -26.80 4.05 0.56
CA GLU A 39 -27.78 2.99 0.68
C GLU A 39 -27.11 1.68 0.23
N ARG A 40 -26.08 1.26 0.98
CA ARG A 40 -25.42 -0.02 0.76
C ARG A 40 -26.46 -1.08 0.97
N HIS A 41 -26.60 -1.91 -0.03
CA HIS A 41 -27.67 -2.87 -0.17
C HIS A 41 -27.98 -3.63 1.12
N LYS A 42 -29.25 -3.70 1.46
CA LYS A 42 -29.80 -4.52 2.57
C LYS A 42 -29.66 -6.03 2.31
N GLU A 43 -29.07 -6.44 1.18
CA GLU A 43 -28.86 -7.85 0.86
C GLU A 43 -27.86 -8.47 1.83
N SER A 44 -28.28 -9.57 2.44
CA SER A 44 -27.47 -10.33 3.40
C SER A 44 -26.28 -11.03 2.73
N VAL A 45 -26.39 -11.39 1.44
CA VAL A 45 -25.34 -12.08 0.68
C VAL A 45 -24.86 -11.20 -0.48
N LYS A 46 -23.57 -10.91 -0.50
CA LYS A 46 -22.93 -10.01 -1.47
C LYS A 46 -22.23 -10.74 -2.61
N ILE A 47 -22.24 -12.07 -2.57
CA ILE A 47 -21.57 -12.90 -3.57
C ILE A 47 -22.28 -12.78 -4.91
N VAL A 48 -21.52 -12.45 -5.95
CA VAL A 48 -21.95 -12.43 -7.33
C VAL A 48 -21.27 -13.53 -8.15
N LYS A 49 -21.87 -13.88 -9.27
CA LYS A 49 -21.47 -15.03 -10.08
C LYS A 49 -20.03 -14.94 -10.61
N ASP A 50 -19.65 -13.76 -11.12
CA ASP A 50 -18.38 -13.54 -11.80
C ASP A 50 -18.01 -12.05 -11.81
N LEU A 51 -16.82 -11.73 -12.32
CA LEU A 51 -16.32 -10.36 -12.44
C LEU A 51 -17.17 -9.50 -13.37
N ILE A 52 -17.72 -10.05 -14.45
CA ILE A 52 -18.58 -9.29 -15.37
C ILE A 52 -19.80 -8.79 -14.62
N THR A 53 -20.48 -9.68 -13.91
CA THR A 53 -21.63 -9.34 -13.06
C THR A 53 -21.27 -8.30 -11.99
N ALA A 54 -20.07 -8.42 -11.38
CA ALA A 54 -19.60 -7.45 -10.39
C ALA A 54 -19.40 -6.07 -11.00
N VAL A 55 -18.79 -5.99 -12.19
CA VAL A 55 -18.58 -4.73 -12.92
C VAL A 55 -19.91 -4.09 -13.29
N GLU A 56 -20.87 -4.86 -13.82
CA GLU A 56 -22.21 -4.36 -14.17
C GLU A 56 -22.93 -3.80 -12.93
N ARG A 57 -22.92 -4.54 -11.82
CA ARG A 57 -23.58 -4.12 -10.57
C ARG A 57 -22.88 -2.98 -9.85
N SER A 58 -21.58 -2.80 -10.05
CA SER A 58 -20.83 -1.69 -9.45
C SER A 58 -21.19 -0.32 -10.01
N GLY A 59 -21.89 -0.30 -11.16
CA GLY A 59 -22.25 0.95 -11.84
C GLY A 59 -21.04 1.69 -12.43
N LEU A 60 -19.94 0.99 -12.67
CA LEU A 60 -18.74 1.54 -13.33
C LEU A 60 -19.09 2.09 -14.72
N ARG A 61 -18.53 3.24 -15.07
CA ARG A 61 -18.71 3.92 -16.37
C ARG A 61 -17.36 4.43 -16.88
N ASN A 62 -17.30 4.72 -18.17
CA ASN A 62 -16.15 5.37 -18.77
C ASN A 62 -15.79 6.67 -18.04
N GLY A 63 -14.52 6.97 -17.90
CA GLY A 63 -14.01 8.14 -17.20
C GLY A 63 -13.93 8.02 -15.68
N MET A 64 -14.47 6.96 -15.08
CA MET A 64 -14.43 6.74 -13.63
C MET A 64 -13.07 6.24 -13.17
N THR A 65 -12.83 6.38 -11.86
CA THR A 65 -11.62 5.93 -11.18
C THR A 65 -11.81 4.54 -10.58
N ILE A 66 -10.92 3.63 -10.97
CA ILE A 66 -10.81 2.29 -10.39
C ILE A 66 -9.57 2.20 -9.53
N SER A 67 -9.66 1.54 -8.38
CA SER A 67 -8.52 1.40 -7.47
C SER A 67 -8.16 -0.05 -7.17
N PHE A 68 -6.86 -0.22 -6.85
CA PHE A 68 -6.24 -1.49 -6.51
C PHE A 68 -5.18 -1.28 -5.43
N HIS A 69 -4.90 -2.34 -4.68
CA HIS A 69 -3.80 -2.38 -3.73
C HIS A 69 -2.68 -3.33 -4.18
N HIS A 70 -1.47 -3.19 -3.61
CA HIS A 70 -0.28 -3.91 -4.07
C HIS A 70 0.29 -4.90 -3.04
N HIS A 71 -0.55 -5.50 -2.20
CA HIS A 71 -0.08 -6.38 -1.11
C HIS A 71 0.60 -7.64 -1.61
N PHE A 72 0.21 -8.16 -2.78
CA PHE A 72 0.89 -9.27 -3.45
C PHE A 72 2.15 -8.86 -4.21
N ARG A 73 2.37 -7.54 -4.41
CA ARG A 73 3.53 -7.00 -5.15
C ARG A 73 3.67 -7.60 -6.54
N ASN A 74 4.81 -8.30 -6.81
CA ASN A 74 5.02 -8.94 -8.12
C ASN A 74 4.25 -10.26 -8.28
N GLY A 75 3.48 -10.66 -7.31
CA GLY A 75 2.58 -11.82 -7.36
C GLY A 75 1.11 -11.45 -7.54
N ASP A 76 0.76 -10.19 -7.81
CA ASP A 76 -0.62 -9.76 -7.99
C ASP A 76 -1.21 -10.20 -9.33
N PHE A 77 -2.39 -10.83 -9.30
CA PHE A 77 -3.14 -11.19 -10.52
C PHE A 77 -4.35 -10.29 -10.75
N ILE A 78 -4.76 -9.52 -9.74
CA ILE A 78 -6.04 -8.80 -9.73
C ILE A 78 -6.08 -7.70 -10.77
N ILE A 79 -5.06 -6.84 -10.84
CA ILE A 79 -5.04 -5.71 -11.78
C ILE A 79 -5.21 -6.20 -13.21
N ASN A 80 -4.39 -7.17 -13.63
CA ASN A 80 -4.44 -7.70 -14.98
C ASN A 80 -5.79 -8.41 -15.28
N MET A 81 -6.30 -9.19 -14.32
CA MET A 81 -7.57 -9.90 -14.44
C MET A 81 -8.75 -8.93 -14.64
N VAL A 82 -8.82 -7.89 -13.81
CA VAL A 82 -9.92 -6.90 -13.90
C VAL A 82 -9.80 -6.08 -15.17
N LEU A 83 -8.60 -5.58 -15.51
CA LEU A 83 -8.42 -4.77 -16.71
C LEU A 83 -8.72 -5.54 -18.01
N GLU A 84 -8.42 -6.83 -18.05
CA GLU A 84 -8.79 -7.71 -19.18
C GLU A 84 -10.31 -7.84 -19.33
N VAL A 85 -11.03 -8.00 -18.22
CA VAL A 85 -12.51 -8.03 -18.22
C VAL A 85 -13.06 -6.68 -18.69
N LEU A 86 -12.55 -5.57 -18.16
CA LEU A 86 -13.01 -4.23 -18.55
C LEU A 86 -12.73 -3.93 -20.03
N ALA A 87 -11.57 -4.35 -20.56
CA ALA A 87 -11.24 -4.23 -21.97
C ALA A 87 -12.23 -4.99 -22.87
N ARG A 88 -12.56 -6.25 -22.51
CA ARG A 88 -13.55 -7.08 -23.22
C ARG A 88 -14.96 -6.50 -23.16
N MET A 89 -15.31 -5.83 -22.06
CA MET A 89 -16.60 -5.14 -21.91
C MET A 89 -16.65 -3.79 -22.66
N GLY A 90 -15.54 -3.35 -23.27
CA GLY A 90 -15.48 -2.13 -24.07
C GLY A 90 -15.32 -0.84 -23.28
N PHE A 91 -14.91 -0.90 -22.02
CA PHE A 91 -14.63 0.30 -21.22
C PHE A 91 -13.49 1.14 -21.81
N ARG A 92 -13.52 2.45 -21.50
CA ARG A 92 -12.55 3.43 -21.99
C ARG A 92 -12.34 4.56 -20.99
N ASP A 93 -11.21 5.25 -21.15
CA ASP A 93 -10.90 6.50 -20.43
C ASP A 93 -10.84 6.38 -18.90
N LEU A 94 -10.61 5.19 -18.35
CA LEU A 94 -10.56 4.99 -16.92
C LEU A 94 -9.31 5.62 -16.29
N VAL A 95 -9.45 6.05 -15.03
CA VAL A 95 -8.33 6.42 -14.16
C VAL A 95 -7.92 5.22 -13.33
N LEU A 96 -6.66 4.79 -13.44
CA LEU A 96 -6.09 3.70 -12.65
C LEU A 96 -5.42 4.27 -11.39
N ALA A 97 -6.03 4.08 -10.24
CA ALA A 97 -5.53 4.51 -8.93
C ALA A 97 -4.97 3.33 -8.14
N ALA A 98 -3.84 2.78 -8.56
CA ALA A 98 -3.18 1.68 -7.87
C ALA A 98 -2.22 2.17 -6.79
N SER A 99 -2.21 1.55 -5.59
CA SER A 99 -1.28 1.92 -4.53
C SER A 99 0.20 1.69 -4.91
N SER A 100 0.49 0.73 -5.80
CA SER A 100 1.77 0.60 -6.52
C SER A 100 1.61 -0.38 -7.69
N LEU A 101 2.47 -0.24 -8.71
CA LEU A 101 2.50 -1.10 -9.89
C LEU A 101 3.85 -1.81 -9.98
N ALA A 102 3.82 -3.15 -10.01
CA ALA A 102 4.98 -4.01 -10.08
C ALA A 102 5.26 -4.46 -11.53
N GLU A 103 6.34 -5.21 -11.75
CA GLU A 103 6.74 -5.71 -13.07
C GLU A 103 5.67 -6.59 -13.73
N ILE A 104 4.93 -7.38 -12.95
CA ILE A 104 3.83 -8.22 -13.44
C ILE A 104 2.71 -7.43 -14.13
N HIS A 105 2.61 -6.13 -13.89
CA HIS A 105 1.61 -5.25 -14.49
C HIS A 105 2.04 -4.66 -15.85
N ALA A 106 3.08 -5.19 -16.49
CA ALA A 106 3.46 -4.81 -17.85
C ALA A 106 2.29 -4.83 -18.87
N PRO A 107 1.27 -5.73 -18.79
CA PRO A 107 0.10 -5.70 -19.66
C PRO A 107 -0.69 -4.39 -19.65
N VAL A 108 -0.59 -3.57 -18.61
CA VAL A 108 -1.20 -2.22 -18.54
C VAL A 108 -0.76 -1.35 -19.72
N ILE A 109 0.44 -1.56 -20.28
CA ILE A 109 0.91 -0.89 -21.51
C ILE A 109 -0.09 -1.06 -22.65
N GLY A 110 -0.60 -2.28 -22.85
CA GLY A 110 -1.62 -2.56 -23.87
C GLY A 110 -2.94 -1.84 -23.60
N HIS A 111 -3.35 -1.76 -22.36
CA HIS A 111 -4.56 -1.07 -21.91
C HIS A 111 -4.47 0.46 -22.05
N ILE A 112 -3.28 1.04 -21.89
CA ILE A 112 -3.04 2.45 -22.18
C ILE A 112 -3.15 2.70 -23.70
N LYS A 113 -2.47 1.88 -24.51
CA LYS A 113 -2.50 2.00 -25.99
C LYS A 113 -3.90 1.83 -26.57
N SER A 114 -4.73 0.98 -25.99
CA SER A 114 -6.12 0.76 -26.43
C SER A 114 -7.09 1.85 -25.96
N GLY A 115 -6.65 2.78 -25.08
CA GLY A 115 -7.49 3.83 -24.51
C GLY A 115 -8.39 3.37 -23.38
N LEU A 116 -8.18 2.17 -22.82
CA LEU A 116 -8.88 1.75 -21.59
C LEU A 116 -8.43 2.61 -20.41
N ILE A 117 -7.11 2.80 -20.24
CA ILE A 117 -6.52 3.61 -19.19
C ILE A 117 -6.02 4.93 -19.78
N ARG A 118 -6.58 6.03 -19.28
CA ARG A 118 -6.22 7.40 -19.69
C ARG A 118 -5.25 8.07 -18.73
N ARG A 119 -5.38 7.79 -17.44
CA ARG A 119 -4.61 8.42 -16.37
C ARG A 119 -4.21 7.40 -15.31
N ILE A 120 -3.04 7.61 -14.70
CA ILE A 120 -2.56 6.78 -13.60
C ILE A 120 -2.24 7.69 -12.40
N GLU A 121 -2.71 7.29 -11.21
CA GLU A 121 -2.29 7.81 -9.91
C GLU A 121 -1.76 6.66 -9.06
N THR A 122 -0.54 6.77 -8.55
CA THR A 122 0.13 5.67 -7.84
C THR A 122 1.15 6.20 -6.83
N SER A 123 1.64 5.33 -5.94
CA SER A 123 2.78 5.65 -5.06
C SER A 123 4.10 5.04 -5.57
N GLY A 124 4.05 4.18 -6.56
CA GLY A 124 5.24 3.57 -7.13
C GLY A 124 4.95 2.80 -8.41
N MET A 125 5.96 2.72 -9.28
CA MET A 125 5.88 1.99 -10.54
C MET A 125 7.24 1.38 -10.88
N ARG A 126 7.25 0.18 -11.44
CA ARG A 126 8.48 -0.55 -11.78
C ARG A 126 8.35 -1.31 -13.10
N GLY A 127 9.50 -1.80 -13.59
CA GLY A 127 9.57 -2.65 -14.76
C GLY A 127 9.26 -1.95 -16.09
N GLU A 128 8.83 -2.72 -17.07
CA GLU A 128 8.57 -2.26 -18.45
C GLU A 128 7.51 -1.15 -18.49
N LEU A 129 6.47 -1.20 -17.65
CA LEU A 129 5.45 -0.16 -17.58
C LEU A 129 6.06 1.19 -17.19
N ALA A 130 6.93 1.21 -16.18
CA ALA A 130 7.63 2.44 -15.76
C ALA A 130 8.53 2.97 -16.86
N THR A 131 9.26 2.11 -17.55
CA THR A 131 10.13 2.48 -18.67
C THR A 131 9.32 3.04 -19.84
N ALA A 132 8.22 2.39 -20.23
CA ALA A 132 7.36 2.84 -21.31
C ALA A 132 6.75 4.22 -21.03
N ILE A 133 6.28 4.45 -19.80
CA ILE A 133 5.71 5.75 -19.39
C ILE A 133 6.79 6.83 -19.35
N SER A 134 7.98 6.54 -18.84
CA SER A 134 9.11 7.48 -18.84
C SER A 134 9.54 7.87 -20.25
N ASN A 135 9.31 7.00 -21.23
CA ASN A 135 9.56 7.25 -22.65
C ASN A 135 8.35 7.87 -23.41
N GLY A 136 7.35 8.38 -22.67
CA GLY A 136 6.25 9.15 -23.28
C GLY A 136 5.06 8.32 -23.75
N LEU A 137 4.82 7.14 -23.16
CA LEU A 137 3.65 6.31 -23.53
C LEU A 137 2.32 7.03 -23.28
N MET A 138 2.25 7.93 -22.32
CA MET A 138 1.02 8.64 -21.94
C MET A 138 1.10 10.13 -22.28
N ASP A 139 -0.01 10.69 -22.79
CA ASP A 139 -0.14 12.13 -23.02
C ASP A 139 -0.23 12.94 -21.71
N LEU A 140 -0.75 12.34 -20.67
CA LEU A 140 -0.88 12.94 -19.35
C LEU A 140 0.17 12.37 -18.41
N PRO A 141 0.80 13.19 -17.58
CA PRO A 141 1.77 12.71 -16.61
C PRO A 141 1.09 11.82 -15.54
N VAL A 142 1.84 10.82 -15.08
CA VAL A 142 1.44 10.03 -13.91
C VAL A 142 1.54 10.88 -12.65
N LEU A 143 0.51 10.85 -11.83
CA LEU A 143 0.55 11.51 -10.53
C LEU A 143 1.09 10.54 -9.47
N PHE A 144 2.27 10.85 -8.95
CA PHE A 144 2.86 10.11 -7.84
C PHE A 144 2.52 10.77 -6.51
N ARG A 145 2.04 9.96 -5.57
CA ARG A 145 1.80 10.35 -4.17
C ARG A 145 2.67 9.51 -3.24
N SER A 146 3.10 10.07 -2.12
CA SER A 146 3.64 9.22 -1.05
C SER A 146 2.57 8.25 -0.55
N HIS A 147 2.98 7.19 0.14
CA HIS A 147 2.04 6.22 0.68
C HIS A 147 1.03 6.86 1.66
N GLY A 148 1.51 7.76 2.52
CA GLY A 148 0.65 8.50 3.44
C GLY A 148 -0.24 9.53 2.73
N ASP A 149 0.30 10.27 1.74
CA ASP A 149 -0.47 11.24 0.97
C ASP A 149 -1.56 10.60 0.11
N ARG A 150 -1.34 9.38 -0.40
CA ARG A 150 -2.42 8.65 -1.08
C ARG A 150 -3.59 8.38 -0.13
N GLY A 151 -3.29 7.93 1.10
CA GLY A 151 -4.32 7.74 2.14
C GLY A 151 -5.06 9.04 2.46
N ARG A 152 -4.32 10.15 2.63
CA ARG A 152 -4.90 11.48 2.84
C ARG A 152 -5.78 11.91 1.66
N ALA A 153 -5.25 11.82 0.43
CA ALA A 153 -5.95 12.27 -0.77
C ALA A 153 -7.28 11.52 -0.99
N ILE A 154 -7.34 10.23 -0.63
CA ILE A 154 -8.58 9.46 -0.66
C ILE A 154 -9.54 9.94 0.43
N ALA A 155 -9.06 10.07 1.66
CA ALA A 155 -9.89 10.46 2.80
C ALA A 155 -10.45 11.89 2.65
N GLU A 156 -9.67 12.81 2.09
CA GLU A 156 -10.06 14.21 1.87
C GLU A 156 -10.78 14.45 0.53
N GLY A 157 -10.87 13.42 -0.33
CA GLY A 157 -11.57 13.49 -1.60
C GLY A 157 -10.81 14.14 -2.74
N ASP A 158 -9.50 14.36 -2.61
CA ASP A 158 -8.60 14.75 -3.71
C ASP A 158 -8.46 13.64 -4.74
N LEU A 159 -8.47 12.39 -4.26
CA LEU A 159 -8.55 11.16 -5.07
C LEU A 159 -9.86 10.44 -4.77
N LYS A 160 -10.85 10.64 -5.62
CA LYS A 160 -12.15 9.97 -5.52
C LYS A 160 -12.10 8.63 -6.21
N ILE A 161 -12.40 7.56 -5.48
CA ILE A 161 -12.47 6.20 -6.02
C ILE A 161 -13.92 5.84 -6.27
N ASP A 162 -14.27 5.57 -7.53
CA ASP A 162 -15.63 5.12 -7.89
C ASP A 162 -15.81 3.63 -7.57
N VAL A 163 -14.86 2.78 -7.98
CA VAL A 163 -14.89 1.35 -7.68
C VAL A 163 -13.52 0.87 -7.21
N ALA A 164 -13.46 0.29 -6.01
CA ALA A 164 -12.28 -0.39 -5.52
C ALA A 164 -12.38 -1.89 -5.77
N PHE A 165 -11.44 -2.46 -6.52
CA PHE A 165 -11.30 -3.90 -6.74
C PHE A 165 -10.19 -4.42 -5.82
N LEU A 166 -10.56 -5.13 -4.77
CA LEU A 166 -9.65 -5.52 -3.70
C LEU A 166 -9.48 -7.03 -3.65
N GLY A 167 -8.28 -7.50 -3.98
CA GLY A 167 -7.90 -8.90 -3.83
C GLY A 167 -7.70 -9.25 -2.35
N VAL A 168 -8.46 -10.19 -1.82
CA VAL A 168 -8.41 -10.58 -0.41
C VAL A 168 -8.26 -12.09 -0.27
N PRO A 169 -7.22 -12.57 0.44
CA PRO A 169 -6.96 -14.00 0.66
C PRO A 169 -8.07 -14.78 1.35
N SER A 170 -8.93 -14.12 2.09
CA SER A 170 -10.13 -14.73 2.66
C SER A 170 -11.27 -13.73 2.82
N SER A 171 -12.49 -14.17 2.57
CA SER A 171 -13.71 -13.42 2.85
C SER A 171 -14.83 -14.35 3.29
N ASP A 172 -15.66 -13.92 4.23
CA ASP A 172 -16.95 -14.59 4.46
C ASP A 172 -18.02 -14.07 3.49
N PRO A 173 -19.22 -14.72 3.43
CA PRO A 173 -20.28 -14.32 2.51
C PRO A 173 -20.84 -12.91 2.70
N TYR A 174 -20.56 -12.29 3.84
CA TYR A 174 -21.01 -10.93 4.16
C TYR A 174 -19.97 -9.87 3.85
N GLY A 175 -18.69 -10.28 3.63
CA GLY A 175 -17.62 -9.40 3.23
C GLY A 175 -16.64 -9.03 4.35
N ASN A 176 -16.62 -9.73 5.48
CA ASN A 176 -15.51 -9.61 6.41
C ASN A 176 -14.29 -10.26 5.78
N ALA A 177 -13.25 -9.49 5.49
CA ALA A 177 -12.11 -9.94 4.70
C ALA A 177 -10.78 -9.74 5.42
N ASN A 178 -9.82 -10.61 5.10
CA ASN A 178 -8.49 -10.55 5.69
C ASN A 178 -7.39 -10.92 4.67
N GLY A 179 -6.16 -10.53 4.98
CA GLY A 179 -4.96 -10.83 4.21
C GLY A 179 -4.39 -12.26 4.44
N TYR A 180 -5.08 -13.07 5.21
CA TYR A 180 -4.80 -14.48 5.48
C TYR A 180 -6.09 -15.23 5.86
N SER A 181 -6.07 -16.56 5.87
CA SER A 181 -7.13 -17.38 6.44
C SER A 181 -6.66 -18.04 7.74
N ARG A 182 -7.51 -18.07 8.77
CA ARG A 182 -7.24 -18.80 10.01
C ARG A 182 -7.57 -20.29 9.90
N ASP A 183 -8.67 -20.59 9.23
CA ASP A 183 -9.29 -21.91 9.23
C ASP A 183 -9.16 -22.60 7.86
N GLY A 184 -8.23 -22.14 7.01
CA GLY A 184 -8.14 -22.64 5.66
C GLY A 184 -6.77 -22.53 5.02
N ASP A 185 -6.76 -22.72 3.71
CA ASP A 185 -5.58 -22.61 2.88
C ASP A 185 -5.09 -21.16 2.85
N ASN A 186 -3.79 -20.97 3.10
CA ASN A 186 -3.09 -19.68 3.01
C ASN A 186 -2.23 -19.59 1.73
N SER A 187 -2.56 -20.37 0.70
CA SER A 187 -1.84 -20.37 -0.58
C SER A 187 -1.87 -19.02 -1.30
N SER A 188 -2.78 -18.12 -0.91
CA SER A 188 -2.89 -16.76 -1.41
C SER A 188 -2.71 -15.69 -0.32
N ALA A 189 -2.14 -16.02 0.85
CA ALA A 189 -1.96 -15.06 1.93
C ALA A 189 -1.04 -13.90 1.52
N CYS A 190 -1.44 -12.66 1.83
CA CYS A 190 -0.67 -11.45 1.54
C CYS A 190 -0.30 -10.63 2.79
N GLY A 191 -0.81 -11.00 3.96
CA GLY A 191 -0.56 -10.30 5.22
C GLY A 191 -1.37 -9.03 5.41
N SER A 192 -0.74 -7.97 5.89
CA SER A 192 -1.42 -6.71 6.16
C SER A 192 -2.01 -6.09 4.89
N MET A 193 -3.25 -5.62 4.97
CA MET A 193 -4.00 -5.00 3.87
C MET A 193 -4.16 -3.47 4.08
N GLY A 194 -3.14 -2.82 4.63
CA GLY A 194 -3.24 -1.42 5.06
C GLY A 194 -3.70 -0.43 3.99
N TYR A 195 -3.28 -0.61 2.74
CA TYR A 195 -3.71 0.26 1.64
C TYR A 195 -5.14 -0.07 1.19
N ALA A 196 -5.51 -1.35 1.14
CA ALA A 196 -6.87 -1.78 0.79
C ALA A 196 -7.92 -1.28 1.79
N LYS A 197 -7.56 -1.14 3.07
CA LYS A 197 -8.46 -0.63 4.12
C LYS A 197 -8.92 0.79 3.85
N VAL A 198 -8.02 1.69 3.43
CA VAL A 198 -8.38 3.07 3.09
C VAL A 198 -9.29 3.10 1.86
N ASP A 199 -8.96 2.31 0.84
CA ASP A 199 -9.79 2.21 -0.37
C ASP A 199 -11.19 1.69 -0.02
N ALA A 200 -11.30 0.63 0.80
CA ALA A 200 -12.58 0.08 1.23
C ALA A 200 -13.43 1.07 2.05
N GLN A 201 -12.78 1.91 2.85
CA GLN A 201 -13.46 2.89 3.68
C GLN A 201 -14.09 4.04 2.88
N HIS A 202 -13.44 4.46 1.78
CA HIS A 202 -13.78 5.70 1.08
C HIS A 202 -14.26 5.51 -0.36
N ALA A 203 -14.07 4.35 -0.98
CA ALA A 203 -14.58 4.10 -2.31
C ALA A 203 -16.11 4.11 -2.34
N LYS A 204 -16.68 4.59 -3.45
CA LYS A 204 -18.13 4.60 -3.65
C LYS A 204 -18.70 3.19 -3.74
N GLN A 205 -17.98 2.27 -4.39
CA GLN A 205 -18.30 0.85 -4.47
C GLN A 205 -17.06 0.02 -4.17
N VAL A 206 -17.22 -1.06 -3.41
CA VAL A 206 -16.15 -1.98 -3.03
C VAL A 206 -16.48 -3.39 -3.50
N VAL A 207 -15.65 -3.90 -4.40
CA VAL A 207 -15.72 -5.27 -4.93
C VAL A 207 -14.56 -6.05 -4.35
N LEU A 208 -14.84 -7.02 -3.48
CA LEU A 208 -13.85 -7.99 -3.04
C LEU A 208 -13.69 -9.09 -4.08
N ILE A 209 -12.44 -9.46 -4.35
CA ILE A 209 -12.09 -10.60 -5.20
C ILE A 209 -11.29 -11.57 -4.34
N THR A 210 -11.79 -12.78 -4.17
CA THR A 210 -11.18 -13.79 -3.31
C THR A 210 -11.12 -15.16 -4.01
N ASP A 211 -10.13 -15.94 -3.70
CA ASP A 211 -10.06 -17.37 -4.09
C ASP A 211 -10.52 -18.28 -2.94
N HIS A 212 -10.68 -17.73 -1.72
CA HIS A 212 -11.06 -18.52 -0.56
C HIS A 212 -12.23 -17.89 0.23
N LEU A 213 -13.42 -18.49 0.08
CA LEU A 213 -14.59 -18.16 0.89
C LEU A 213 -14.57 -19.03 2.16
N VAL A 214 -14.67 -18.37 3.31
CA VAL A 214 -14.71 -18.99 4.64
C VAL A 214 -16.09 -18.83 5.29
N SER A 215 -16.33 -19.59 6.33
CA SER A 215 -17.57 -19.45 7.13
C SER A 215 -17.58 -18.09 7.87
N PHE A 216 -18.78 -17.55 8.05
CA PHE A 216 -18.99 -16.40 8.95
C PHE A 216 -18.84 -16.83 10.42
N PRO A 217 -18.20 -16.00 11.26
CA PRO A 217 -17.51 -14.73 10.97
C PRO A 217 -16.02 -14.91 10.63
N ASN A 218 -15.53 -14.25 9.60
CA ASN A 218 -14.09 -14.20 9.30
C ASN A 218 -13.39 -13.16 10.20
N THR A 219 -13.08 -13.53 11.42
CA THR A 219 -12.49 -12.64 12.45
C THR A 219 -11.09 -13.07 12.88
N PRO A 220 -10.23 -12.11 13.27
CA PRO A 220 -10.34 -10.67 13.11
C PRO A 220 -10.27 -10.27 11.64
N PHE A 221 -11.06 -9.30 11.24
CA PHE A 221 -11.07 -8.82 9.85
C PHE A 221 -10.21 -7.57 9.67
N GLY A 222 -9.59 -7.46 8.51
CA GLY A 222 -8.92 -6.23 8.06
C GLY A 222 -9.90 -5.26 7.41
N ILE A 223 -10.86 -5.77 6.63
CA ILE A 223 -11.95 -5.01 6.01
C ILE A 223 -13.27 -5.54 6.58
N PRO A 224 -14.09 -4.70 7.25
CA PRO A 224 -15.38 -5.11 7.78
C PRO A 224 -16.44 -5.20 6.68
N GLN A 225 -17.40 -6.10 6.86
CA GLN A 225 -18.51 -6.29 5.94
C GLN A 225 -19.30 -5.02 5.61
N SER A 226 -19.34 -4.05 6.52
CA SER A 226 -20.04 -2.77 6.31
C SER A 226 -19.42 -1.89 5.22
N GLN A 227 -18.20 -2.16 4.83
CA GLN A 227 -17.47 -1.43 3.78
C GLN A 227 -17.48 -2.14 2.42
N VAL A 228 -18.14 -3.29 2.31
CA VAL A 228 -18.10 -4.15 1.12
C VAL A 228 -19.47 -4.18 0.46
N ASP A 229 -19.50 -4.03 -0.86
CA ASP A 229 -20.74 -4.07 -1.65
C ASP A 229 -20.90 -5.41 -2.39
N LEU A 230 -19.86 -5.92 -3.02
CA LEU A 230 -19.89 -7.14 -3.82
C LEU A 230 -18.69 -8.04 -3.52
N ILE A 231 -18.88 -9.35 -3.71
CA ILE A 231 -17.83 -10.35 -3.52
C ILE A 231 -17.81 -11.26 -4.75
N VAL A 232 -16.64 -11.45 -5.34
CA VAL A 232 -16.44 -12.38 -6.45
C VAL A 232 -15.46 -13.46 -6.01
N LYS A 233 -15.85 -14.72 -6.21
CA LYS A 233 -14.92 -15.85 -6.07
C LYS A 233 -14.25 -16.12 -7.41
N VAL A 234 -12.93 -16.22 -7.40
CA VAL A 234 -12.09 -16.59 -8.56
C VAL A 234 -11.20 -17.79 -8.21
N ASP A 235 -10.52 -18.36 -9.20
CA ASP A 235 -9.64 -19.52 -8.95
C ASP A 235 -8.39 -19.12 -8.17
N ARG A 236 -7.82 -17.96 -8.46
CA ARG A 236 -6.59 -17.47 -7.81
C ARG A 236 -6.45 -15.96 -7.90
N ILE A 237 -6.10 -15.32 -6.79
CA ILE A 237 -5.92 -13.87 -6.71
C ILE A 237 -4.46 -13.43 -6.80
N GLY A 238 -3.51 -14.30 -6.50
CA GLY A 238 -2.10 -13.95 -6.53
C GLY A 238 -1.18 -15.11 -6.17
N ASP A 239 0.12 -14.85 -6.20
CA ASP A 239 1.17 -15.76 -5.74
C ASP A 239 1.94 -15.11 -4.57
N PRO A 240 1.82 -15.64 -3.33
CA PRO A 240 2.53 -15.12 -2.17
C PRO A 240 4.06 -15.06 -2.34
N LYS A 241 4.64 -15.92 -3.19
CA LYS A 241 6.07 -15.88 -3.50
C LYS A 241 6.49 -14.56 -4.16
N GLY A 242 5.58 -13.88 -4.83
CA GLY A 242 5.81 -12.57 -5.44
C GLY A 242 5.87 -11.41 -4.43
N ILE A 243 5.48 -11.62 -3.17
CA ILE A 243 5.64 -10.64 -2.09
C ILE A 243 7.11 -10.35 -1.87
N ILE A 244 7.96 -11.38 -1.90
CA ILE A 244 9.42 -11.25 -1.85
C ILE A 244 9.92 -10.81 -3.24
N SER A 245 9.78 -9.53 -3.54
CA SER A 245 10.39 -8.97 -4.75
C SER A 245 11.88 -8.70 -4.52
N GLY A 246 12.65 -8.51 -5.61
CA GLY A 246 14.07 -8.21 -5.52
C GLY A 246 14.43 -7.05 -4.59
N ALA A 247 13.53 -6.09 -4.42
CA ALA A 247 13.69 -4.94 -3.52
C ALA A 247 13.64 -5.29 -2.02
N THR A 248 13.11 -6.47 -1.64
CA THR A 248 13.01 -6.91 -0.23
C THR A 248 14.04 -7.95 0.16
N ARG A 249 15.04 -8.19 -0.69
CA ARG A 249 16.14 -9.11 -0.37
C ARG A 249 17.26 -8.37 0.36
N PHE A 250 17.79 -9.01 1.41
CA PHE A 250 19.02 -8.54 2.03
C PHE A 250 20.16 -8.53 1.02
N THR A 251 20.87 -7.41 0.98
CA THR A 251 22.02 -7.31 0.10
C THR A 251 23.18 -8.20 0.57
N LYS A 252 23.89 -8.74 -0.40
CA LYS A 252 25.21 -9.38 -0.21
C LYS A 252 26.33 -8.50 -0.78
N ASN A 253 25.99 -7.34 -1.33
CA ASN A 253 26.95 -6.41 -1.89
C ASN A 253 27.79 -5.77 -0.78
N PRO A 254 29.13 -5.91 -0.78
CA PRO A 254 29.98 -5.36 0.29
C PRO A 254 29.84 -3.84 0.47
N ARG A 255 29.61 -3.08 -0.62
CA ARG A 255 29.40 -1.62 -0.56
C ARG A 255 28.13 -1.28 0.18
N GLU A 256 27.03 -1.95 -0.14
CA GLU A 256 25.74 -1.73 0.51
C GLU A 256 25.76 -2.17 1.98
N LEU A 257 26.47 -3.25 2.31
CA LEU A 257 26.70 -3.66 3.70
C LEU A 257 27.53 -2.62 4.48
N LEU A 258 28.53 -2.01 3.84
CA LEU A 258 29.29 -0.93 4.44
C LEU A 258 28.40 0.31 4.67
N ILE A 259 27.58 0.69 3.69
CA ILE A 259 26.60 1.78 3.82
C ILE A 259 25.68 1.49 5.02
N ALA A 260 25.12 0.28 5.10
CA ALA A 260 24.23 -0.11 6.18
C ALA A 260 24.91 -0.03 7.55
N LYS A 261 26.17 -0.49 7.65
CA LYS A 261 26.96 -0.39 8.88
C LYS A 261 27.21 1.06 9.29
N MET A 262 27.55 1.92 8.33
CA MET A 262 27.79 3.35 8.61
C MET A 262 26.51 4.05 9.01
N ALA A 263 25.38 3.78 8.34
CA ALA A 263 24.06 4.31 8.71
C ALA A 263 23.68 3.92 10.14
N ALA A 264 23.84 2.66 10.52
CA ALA A 264 23.59 2.22 11.89
C ALA A 264 24.47 2.94 12.93
N ARG A 265 25.75 3.21 12.60
CA ARG A 265 26.65 4.00 13.46
C ARG A 265 26.17 5.45 13.63
N VAL A 266 25.68 6.07 12.55
CA VAL A 266 25.09 7.42 12.60
C VAL A 266 23.86 7.43 13.48
N ILE A 267 22.96 6.44 13.32
CA ILE A 267 21.75 6.30 14.15
C ILE A 267 22.14 6.17 15.63
N LYS A 268 23.09 5.31 15.94
CA LYS A 268 23.62 5.15 17.31
C LYS A 268 24.18 6.48 17.86
N ALA A 269 24.93 7.22 17.06
CA ALA A 269 25.57 8.47 17.47
C ALA A 269 24.60 9.67 17.52
N SER A 270 23.42 9.57 16.92
CA SER A 270 22.45 10.67 16.84
C SER A 270 21.73 11.00 18.16
N GLY A 271 21.77 10.09 19.13
CA GLY A 271 21.03 10.19 20.38
C GLY A 271 19.55 9.75 20.29
N TYR A 272 19.05 9.37 19.10
CA TYR A 272 17.68 8.87 18.98
C TYR A 272 17.51 7.37 19.28
N MET A 273 18.60 6.62 19.40
CA MET A 273 18.56 5.19 19.70
C MET A 273 18.64 4.96 21.22
N GLU A 274 17.61 5.38 21.92
CA GLU A 274 17.45 5.19 23.36
C GLU A 274 16.41 4.11 23.67
N ASP A 275 16.34 3.65 24.94
CA ASP A 275 15.31 2.67 25.33
C ASP A 275 13.89 3.23 25.10
N GLY A 276 13.09 2.51 24.35
CA GLY A 276 11.76 2.96 23.94
C GLY A 276 11.69 3.69 22.60
N PHE A 277 12.80 3.84 21.85
CA PHE A 277 12.77 4.44 20.50
C PHE A 277 11.88 3.64 19.53
N SER A 278 11.55 4.25 18.40
CA SER A 278 10.76 3.66 17.33
C SER A 278 11.49 3.80 15.99
N PHE A 279 11.32 2.82 15.11
CA PHE A 279 12.01 2.87 13.85
C PHE A 279 11.26 2.23 12.69
N GLN A 280 11.64 2.64 11.48
CA GLN A 280 11.21 2.07 10.21
C GLN A 280 12.40 1.87 9.30
N THR A 281 12.43 0.75 8.56
CA THR A 281 13.39 0.52 7.49
C THR A 281 12.68 0.44 6.14
N GLY A 282 13.29 1.02 5.11
CA GLY A 282 12.81 0.95 3.74
C GLY A 282 12.98 -0.44 3.12
N SER A 283 12.38 -0.66 1.96
CA SER A 283 12.41 -1.93 1.23
C SER A 283 13.71 -2.22 0.47
N GLY A 284 14.64 -1.26 0.38
CA GLY A 284 15.92 -1.42 -0.34
C GLY A 284 16.90 -2.32 0.41
N GLY A 285 17.78 -3.03 -0.33
CA GLY A 285 18.71 -3.99 0.25
C GLY A 285 19.62 -3.41 1.34
N ALA A 286 20.18 -2.21 1.12
CA ALA A 286 21.00 -1.51 2.11
C ALA A 286 20.15 -1.07 3.33
N ALA A 287 18.95 -0.52 3.11
CA ALA A 287 18.05 -0.10 4.18
C ALA A 287 17.65 -1.27 5.07
N LEU A 288 17.32 -2.43 4.47
CA LEU A 288 17.02 -3.65 5.23
C LEU A 288 18.25 -4.16 6.00
N ALA A 289 19.44 -4.05 5.43
CA ALA A 289 20.68 -4.51 6.09
C ALA A 289 21.01 -3.68 7.35
N VAL A 290 20.55 -2.43 7.46
CA VAL A 290 20.72 -1.62 8.68
C VAL A 290 20.10 -2.31 9.90
N THR A 291 18.98 -2.99 9.74
CA THR A 291 18.25 -3.69 10.81
C THR A 291 19.18 -4.68 11.56
N ARG A 292 20.07 -5.37 10.83
CA ARG A 292 21.04 -6.29 11.44
C ARG A 292 21.97 -5.58 12.42
N TYR A 293 22.53 -4.44 12.01
CA TYR A 293 23.46 -3.68 12.84
C TYR A 293 22.76 -2.97 14.01
N LEU A 294 21.51 -2.51 13.81
CA LEU A 294 20.69 -1.99 14.90
C LEU A 294 20.44 -3.07 15.95
N ARG A 295 20.13 -4.31 15.53
CA ARG A 295 19.94 -5.43 16.45
C ARG A 295 21.23 -5.68 17.29
N GLU A 296 22.41 -5.65 16.67
CA GLU A 296 23.68 -5.83 17.37
C GLU A 296 23.82 -4.75 18.47
N TYR A 297 23.61 -3.47 18.17
CA TYR A 297 23.67 -2.38 19.15
C TYR A 297 22.59 -2.47 20.23
N MET A 298 21.37 -2.85 19.88
CA MET A 298 20.28 -3.04 20.84
C MET A 298 20.62 -4.12 21.87
N LEU A 299 21.25 -5.21 21.44
CA LEU A 299 21.72 -6.27 22.34
C LEU A 299 22.89 -5.80 23.21
N GLU A 300 23.90 -5.13 22.65
CA GLU A 300 25.07 -4.64 23.35
C GLU A 300 24.71 -3.64 24.46
N GLU A 301 23.74 -2.75 24.21
CA GLU A 301 23.37 -1.66 25.11
C GLU A 301 22.08 -1.92 25.89
N ASN A 302 21.47 -3.13 25.72
CA ASN A 302 20.21 -3.51 26.35
C ASN A 302 19.06 -2.53 26.03
N ILE A 303 19.01 -2.03 24.79
CA ILE A 303 17.98 -1.10 24.28
C ILE A 303 16.84 -1.89 23.68
N LYS A 304 15.59 -1.50 23.96
CA LYS A 304 14.38 -2.07 23.37
C LYS A 304 13.58 -1.00 22.65
N ALA A 305 13.22 -1.27 21.40
CA ALA A 305 12.33 -0.40 20.64
C ALA A 305 10.87 -0.50 21.14
N ASN A 306 10.16 0.62 21.16
CA ASN A 306 8.74 0.65 21.46
C ASN A 306 7.93 0.02 20.33
N PHE A 307 8.21 0.40 19.06
CA PHE A 307 7.59 -0.23 17.91
C PHE A 307 8.46 -0.18 16.65
N ALA A 308 8.23 -1.13 15.75
CA ALA A 308 8.65 -1.06 14.36
C ALA A 308 7.42 -0.74 13.49
N LEU A 309 7.60 0.10 12.47
CA LEU A 309 6.52 0.66 11.66
C LEU A 309 6.72 0.36 10.17
N GLY A 310 5.64 0.23 9.45
CA GLY A 310 5.60 0.30 7.99
C GLY A 310 5.62 -1.05 7.31
N GLY A 311 6.59 -1.28 6.42
CA GLY A 311 6.78 -2.56 5.76
C GLY A 311 7.56 -3.53 6.65
N ILE A 312 6.97 -4.67 6.97
CA ILE A 312 7.51 -5.62 7.96
C ILE A 312 8.16 -6.83 7.29
N THR A 313 9.37 -7.16 7.74
CA THR A 313 10.12 -8.34 7.31
C THR A 313 10.27 -9.36 8.43
N GLY A 314 10.60 -10.58 8.08
CA GLY A 314 10.90 -11.64 9.05
C GLY A 314 12.03 -11.29 10.01
N GLN A 315 12.97 -10.41 9.62
CA GLN A 315 13.99 -9.93 10.54
C GLN A 315 13.42 -9.03 11.64
N ILE A 316 12.47 -8.17 11.32
CA ILE A 316 11.75 -7.37 12.33
C ILE A 316 10.95 -8.31 13.25
N VAL A 317 10.32 -9.33 12.69
CA VAL A 317 9.61 -10.36 13.47
C VAL A 317 10.58 -11.07 14.42
N ALA A 318 11.73 -11.53 13.95
CA ALA A 318 12.74 -12.18 14.79
C ALA A 318 13.22 -11.28 15.93
N MET A 319 13.49 -10.00 15.67
CA MET A 319 13.84 -9.04 16.73
C MET A 319 12.72 -8.83 17.74
N HIS A 320 11.47 -8.88 17.31
CA HIS A 320 10.34 -8.84 18.24
C HIS A 320 10.25 -10.11 19.10
N GLU A 321 10.44 -11.28 18.51
CA GLU A 321 10.47 -12.57 19.23
C GLU A 321 11.62 -12.65 20.23
N GLU A 322 12.76 -12.02 19.94
CA GLU A 322 13.90 -11.83 20.85
C GLU A 322 13.62 -10.82 21.98
N GLY A 323 12.47 -10.14 21.95
CA GLY A 323 12.09 -9.13 22.95
C GLY A 323 12.77 -7.77 22.77
N LEU A 324 13.39 -7.52 21.61
CA LEU A 324 14.02 -6.23 21.27
C LEU A 324 13.00 -5.20 20.78
N ILE A 325 11.85 -5.62 20.29
CA ILE A 325 10.77 -4.75 19.80
C ILE A 325 9.49 -5.11 20.56
N LYS A 326 8.83 -4.13 21.18
CA LYS A 326 7.62 -4.38 21.99
C LYS A 326 6.39 -4.68 21.16
N LYS A 327 6.22 -4.03 20.01
CA LYS A 327 5.07 -4.19 19.10
C LYS A 327 5.45 -3.88 17.64
N ILE A 328 4.69 -4.46 16.72
CA ILE A 328 4.84 -4.26 15.28
C ILE A 328 3.57 -3.60 14.73
N LEU A 329 3.74 -2.50 13.98
CA LEU A 329 2.67 -1.79 13.29
C LEU A 329 2.86 -1.97 11.78
N ASP A 330 2.14 -2.93 11.19
CA ASP A 330 2.31 -3.43 9.83
C ASP A 330 1.27 -2.81 8.87
N VAL A 331 1.73 -2.00 7.93
CA VAL A 331 0.91 -1.51 6.82
C VAL A 331 0.99 -2.44 5.61
N GLN A 332 2.08 -3.18 5.47
CA GLN A 332 2.31 -4.16 4.41
C GLN A 332 3.36 -5.19 4.82
N SER A 333 3.00 -6.46 4.86
CA SER A 333 3.96 -7.55 5.10
C SER A 333 4.88 -7.72 3.88
N PHE A 334 6.20 -7.80 4.10
CA PHE A 334 7.20 -7.86 3.03
C PHE A 334 7.71 -9.27 2.75
N ASP A 335 7.35 -10.24 3.58
CA ASP A 335 7.66 -11.66 3.40
C ASP A 335 6.66 -12.56 4.12
N LEU A 336 6.78 -13.87 3.89
CA LEU A 336 5.86 -14.85 4.45
C LEU A 336 6.02 -15.03 5.97
N GLN A 337 7.18 -14.70 6.55
CA GLN A 337 7.37 -14.72 8.01
C GLN A 337 6.57 -13.60 8.67
N ALA A 338 6.55 -12.41 8.05
CA ALA A 338 5.72 -11.31 8.52
C ALA A 338 4.22 -11.67 8.42
N VAL A 339 3.79 -12.33 7.34
CA VAL A 339 2.40 -12.81 7.18
C VAL A 339 2.04 -13.80 8.30
N GLU A 340 2.90 -14.77 8.57
CA GLU A 340 2.66 -15.78 9.61
C GLU A 340 2.66 -15.16 11.02
N SER A 341 3.57 -14.22 11.28
CA SER A 341 3.58 -13.46 12.53
C SER A 341 2.30 -12.65 12.71
N LEU A 342 1.84 -11.95 11.67
CA LEU A 342 0.59 -11.18 11.72
C LEU A 342 -0.63 -12.06 12.07
N LYS A 343 -0.65 -13.29 11.55
CA LYS A 343 -1.71 -14.26 11.82
C LYS A 343 -1.73 -14.72 13.28
N ASN A 344 -0.56 -14.93 13.89
CA ASN A 344 -0.43 -15.67 15.15
C ASN A 344 -0.03 -14.78 16.35
N ASN A 345 0.54 -13.61 16.11
CA ASN A 345 1.10 -12.76 17.16
C ASN A 345 0.19 -11.55 17.44
N ARG A 346 -0.39 -11.49 18.63
CA ARG A 346 -1.27 -10.38 19.04
C ARG A 346 -0.58 -9.00 19.15
N PHE A 347 0.76 -8.96 19.22
CA PHE A 347 1.55 -7.73 19.26
C PHE A 347 1.98 -7.27 17.87
N HIS A 348 1.65 -8.03 16.83
CA HIS A 348 1.80 -7.67 15.44
C HIS A 348 0.46 -7.20 14.90
N GLN A 349 0.29 -5.88 14.80
CA GLN A 349 -0.96 -5.23 14.44
C GLN A 349 -0.95 -4.80 12.98
N GLN A 350 -1.97 -5.20 12.24
CA GLN A 350 -2.31 -4.62 10.94
C GLN A 350 -2.86 -3.21 11.12
N ILE A 351 -2.27 -2.24 10.43
CA ILE A 351 -2.73 -0.84 10.40
C ILE A 351 -3.11 -0.41 8.99
N ASP A 352 -3.97 0.60 8.85
CA ASP A 352 -4.27 1.19 7.55
C ASP A 352 -3.23 2.26 7.15
N ALA A 353 -3.22 2.62 5.86
CA ALA A 353 -2.26 3.56 5.33
C ALA A 353 -2.48 5.01 5.83
N ALA A 354 -3.69 5.35 6.27
CA ALA A 354 -3.96 6.65 6.85
C ALA A 354 -3.38 6.73 8.27
N TYR A 355 -3.65 5.74 9.12
CA TYR A 355 -3.02 5.63 10.44
C TYR A 355 -1.50 5.51 10.34
N TYR A 356 -0.98 4.84 9.31
CA TYR A 356 0.46 4.74 9.08
C TYR A 356 1.12 6.10 8.94
N ALA A 357 0.71 6.92 7.95
CA ALA A 357 1.48 8.11 7.56
C ALA A 357 0.66 9.23 6.90
N SER A 358 -0.65 9.34 7.15
CA SER A 358 -1.42 10.45 6.59
C SER A 358 -1.04 11.77 7.24
N SER A 359 -0.72 12.77 6.43
CA SER A 359 -0.48 14.14 6.91
C SER A 359 -1.74 14.84 7.41
N GLY A 360 -2.92 14.33 7.07
CA GLY A 360 -4.22 14.86 7.54
C GLY A 360 -4.67 14.29 8.89
N ILE A 361 -3.93 13.34 9.47
CA ILE A 361 -4.28 12.69 10.75
C ILE A 361 -3.25 13.05 11.82
N GLU A 362 -3.67 13.75 12.87
CA GLU A 362 -2.80 14.13 13.98
C GLU A 362 -2.17 12.92 14.67
N GLY A 363 -2.92 11.84 14.84
CA GLY A 363 -2.47 10.59 15.45
C GLY A 363 -1.79 9.59 14.51
N ALA A 364 -1.32 10.01 13.33
CA ALA A 364 -0.59 9.10 12.45
C ALA A 364 0.67 8.56 13.14
N ALA A 365 0.93 7.26 12.98
CA ALA A 365 2.03 6.58 13.66
C ALA A 365 3.41 7.17 13.31
N VAL A 366 3.56 7.68 12.08
CA VAL A 366 4.79 8.36 11.64
C VAL A 366 5.14 9.59 12.48
N ASN A 367 4.17 10.24 13.12
CA ASN A 367 4.41 11.39 14.00
C ASN A 367 5.09 11.01 15.33
N GLN A 368 5.13 9.72 15.65
CA GLN A 368 5.80 9.16 16.83
C GLN A 368 7.06 8.38 16.46
N LEU A 369 7.53 8.49 15.21
CA LEU A 369 8.63 7.71 14.68
C LEU A 369 9.95 8.48 14.86
N ASP A 370 10.89 7.89 15.59
CA ASP A 370 12.19 8.50 15.91
C ASP A 370 13.19 8.35 14.76
N VAL A 371 13.22 7.17 14.13
CA VAL A 371 14.22 6.83 13.12
C VAL A 371 13.57 6.23 11.87
N VAL A 372 13.89 6.82 10.70
CA VAL A 372 13.51 6.27 9.39
C VAL A 372 14.76 6.03 8.55
N VAL A 373 14.90 4.81 8.02
CA VAL A 373 16.00 4.45 7.14
C VAL A 373 15.48 4.24 5.73
N LEU A 374 15.85 5.11 4.82
CA LEU A 374 15.48 5.08 3.41
C LEU A 374 16.73 5.09 2.53
N SER A 375 16.62 4.58 1.31
CA SER A 375 17.68 4.62 0.30
C SER A 375 17.43 5.72 -0.73
N ALA A 376 18.47 6.40 -1.18
CA ALA A 376 18.45 7.35 -2.28
C ALA A 376 19.42 6.91 -3.38
N LEU A 377 19.08 7.18 -4.64
CA LEU A 377 19.97 6.97 -5.79
C LEU A 377 21.05 8.04 -5.85
N GLU A 378 20.67 9.29 -5.61
CA GLU A 378 21.54 10.46 -5.64
C GLU A 378 21.20 11.38 -4.46
N ILE A 379 22.22 12.02 -3.92
CA ILE A 379 22.10 13.03 -2.88
C ILE A 379 23.03 14.18 -3.28
N ASP A 380 22.50 15.39 -3.40
CA ASP A 380 23.30 16.58 -3.58
C ASP A 380 23.82 17.14 -2.25
N THR A 381 24.69 18.15 -2.30
CA THR A 381 25.28 18.78 -1.12
C THR A 381 24.26 19.58 -0.27
N GLY A 382 23.07 19.80 -0.78
CA GLY A 382 21.96 20.43 -0.07
C GLY A 382 20.91 19.43 0.45
N PHE A 383 21.19 18.08 0.33
CA PHE A 383 20.24 17.00 0.65
C PHE A 383 18.91 17.04 -0.11
#